data_16dabaa92d1b414924aa4780ce9d5860
#
_entry.id   16dabaa92d1b414924aa4780ce9d5860
#
_cell.length_a   1.000
_cell.length_b   1.000
_cell.length_c   1.000
_cell.angle_alpha   90.00
_cell.angle_beta   90.00
_cell.angle_gamma   90.00
#
_symmetry.space_group_name_H-M   'P 1'
#
loop_
_entity.id
_entity.type
_entity.pdbx_description
1 polymer ?
#
loop_
_entity_poly.entity_id
_entity_poly.type
_entity_poly.pdbx_seq_one_letter_code
_entity_poly.pdbx_strand_id
1 'polypeptide(L)'
;MNVLFISNLYPPNVVGGYERLCFDMASALSAKNHRISVLTSNYGGLLEDYPGQDVDRSLQLLADARDIYKSYSASEAQKKTLDAYNAAVLERKLAEVRPDVIFVWNLFFLDHSFLHAIQTAGCRTVFLLTDNWMILFLKPAFWHEYFIKHISRCSCGDYKSVSSRSRAAAIRSVLGRLMAIIHQENPSIHGEAIFPSRFMKLLYAQAGFKFRKTAVIPHGVSFMQREDGEYRDRMVPIKNGCIRLLFAGRVVEMKGVHTILEALPEIIRGLPKTEVQLVILGDVRDIEYMKKIEAMIQRLNLRDKVVFQPTVEESDLFGIFQDYDIFLFPSLYEPFSLTLIHALASGIPVVASDVGGNREIIFPDRTGLLFSRGDSRSLSRAVLDLAGKPNLRKDLALEARKVAREFTFRTMVQKVEAYLNN
;
A
#
# COMPACT_ATOMS: atom_id res chain seq x y z
N MET A 1 -21.89 16.44 -11.04
CA MET A 1 -22.14 16.37 -9.57
C MET A 1 -21.10 17.18 -8.82
N ASN A 2 -21.44 17.63 -7.61
CA ASN A 2 -20.52 18.24 -6.67
C ASN A 2 -19.96 17.13 -5.76
N VAL A 3 -18.66 16.93 -5.71
CA VAL A 3 -18.04 15.89 -4.90
C VAL A 3 -17.04 16.53 -3.93
N LEU A 4 -17.23 16.26 -2.64
CA LEU A 4 -16.29 16.67 -1.60
C LEU A 4 -15.35 15.50 -1.30
N PHE A 5 -14.09 15.61 -1.71
CA PHE A 5 -13.02 14.70 -1.32
C PHE A 5 -12.55 15.03 0.09
N ILE A 6 -12.40 14.01 0.93
CA ILE A 6 -11.80 14.17 2.28
C ILE A 6 -10.64 13.20 2.41
N SER A 7 -9.45 13.74 2.68
CA SER A 7 -8.23 12.96 2.92
C SER A 7 -7.39 13.64 4.01
N ASN A 8 -6.79 12.86 4.90
CA ASN A 8 -5.89 13.38 5.94
C ASN A 8 -4.65 14.06 5.34
N LEU A 9 -4.10 13.50 4.26
CA LEU A 9 -2.98 14.07 3.50
C LEU A 9 -3.35 14.23 2.02
N TYR A 10 -2.72 15.19 1.39
CA TYR A 10 -2.88 15.49 -0.03
C TYR A 10 -1.58 16.10 -0.58
N PRO A 11 -1.19 15.84 -1.83
CA PRO A 11 0.01 16.44 -2.39
C PRO A 11 0.15 17.96 -2.15
N PRO A 12 1.39 18.46 -1.90
CA PRO A 12 2.69 17.82 -2.03
C PRO A 12 3.07 16.87 -0.88
N ASN A 13 2.31 16.79 0.22
CA ASN A 13 2.58 15.88 1.31
C ASN A 13 2.12 14.46 0.95
N VAL A 14 3.09 13.63 0.59
CA VAL A 14 2.89 12.25 0.17
C VAL A 14 3.69 11.33 1.07
N VAL A 15 3.00 10.34 1.63
CA VAL A 15 3.57 9.28 2.49
C VAL A 15 3.54 7.94 1.77
N GLY A 16 2.53 7.73 0.93
CA GLY A 16 2.31 6.51 0.18
C GLY A 16 1.75 6.77 -1.21
N GLY A 17 1.14 5.75 -1.80
CA GLY A 17 0.55 5.88 -3.13
C GLY A 17 -0.87 6.42 -3.14
N TYR A 18 -1.58 6.40 -1.99
CA TYR A 18 -2.99 6.79 -1.97
C TYR A 18 -3.20 8.29 -2.11
N GLU A 19 -2.29 9.13 -1.61
CA GLU A 19 -2.37 10.58 -1.72
C GLU A 19 -2.25 11.03 -3.18
N ARG A 20 -1.29 10.45 -3.91
CA ARG A 20 -1.15 10.69 -5.37
C ARG A 20 -2.39 10.20 -6.11
N LEU A 21 -2.86 9.00 -5.80
CA LEU A 21 -4.05 8.43 -6.41
C LEU A 21 -5.31 9.27 -6.13
N CYS A 22 -5.41 9.87 -4.93
CA CYS A 22 -6.48 10.80 -4.58
C CYS A 22 -6.43 12.07 -5.44
N PHE A 23 -5.25 12.65 -5.59
CA PHE A 23 -5.02 13.82 -6.44
C PHE A 23 -5.35 13.56 -7.90
N ASP A 24 -4.85 12.44 -8.45
CA ASP A 24 -5.10 12.05 -9.84
C ASP A 24 -6.59 11.80 -10.09
N MET A 25 -7.28 11.16 -9.14
CA MET A 25 -8.73 10.92 -9.23
C MET A 25 -9.53 12.23 -9.18
N ALA A 26 -9.17 13.15 -8.30
CA ALA A 26 -9.77 14.48 -8.21
C ALA A 26 -9.61 15.23 -9.54
N SER A 27 -8.40 15.24 -10.10
CA SER A 27 -8.08 15.87 -11.39
C SER A 27 -8.87 15.23 -12.54
N ALA A 28 -8.91 13.90 -12.59
CA ALA A 28 -9.59 13.16 -13.66
C ALA A 28 -11.11 13.36 -13.63
N LEU A 29 -11.74 13.40 -12.46
CA LEU A 29 -13.17 13.67 -12.34
C LEU A 29 -13.48 15.14 -12.65
N SER A 30 -12.62 16.08 -12.25
CA SER A 30 -12.75 17.49 -12.63
C SER A 30 -12.71 17.68 -14.14
N ALA A 31 -11.77 16.99 -14.84
CA ALA A 31 -11.69 17.00 -16.31
C ALA A 31 -12.93 16.42 -17.01
N LYS A 32 -13.79 15.69 -16.28
CA LYS A 32 -15.06 15.13 -16.74
C LYS A 32 -16.29 16.00 -16.33
N ASN A 33 -16.05 17.26 -16.02
CA ASN A 33 -17.09 18.25 -15.64
C ASN A 33 -17.80 17.95 -14.30
N HIS A 34 -17.16 17.18 -13.40
CA HIS A 34 -17.58 17.16 -12.00
C HIS A 34 -16.96 18.35 -11.26
N ARG A 35 -17.72 18.95 -10.35
CA ARG A 35 -17.20 20.00 -9.46
C ARG A 35 -16.57 19.33 -8.25
N ILE A 36 -15.25 19.40 -8.16
CA ILE A 36 -14.47 18.73 -7.13
C ILE A 36 -13.93 19.77 -6.14
N SER A 37 -14.20 19.56 -4.86
CA SER A 37 -13.56 20.27 -3.76
C SER A 37 -12.84 19.25 -2.88
N VAL A 38 -11.66 19.59 -2.38
CA VAL A 38 -10.83 18.74 -1.53
C VAL A 38 -10.71 19.37 -0.15
N LEU A 39 -11.06 18.64 0.90
CA LEU A 39 -10.80 19.01 2.28
C LEU A 39 -9.70 18.11 2.85
N THR A 40 -8.59 18.72 3.25
CA THR A 40 -7.41 18.01 3.75
C THR A 40 -6.72 18.77 4.88
N SER A 41 -5.64 18.20 5.43
CA SER A 41 -4.92 18.84 6.51
C SER A 41 -3.89 19.85 6.05
N ASN A 42 -3.50 20.72 6.99
CA ASN A 42 -2.37 21.65 6.87
C ASN A 42 -1.03 21.02 7.27
N TYR A 43 -0.95 19.70 7.34
CA TYR A 43 0.27 18.99 7.70
C TYR A 43 1.41 19.37 6.75
N GLY A 44 2.58 19.71 7.33
CA GLY A 44 3.74 20.19 6.57
C GLY A 44 3.78 21.71 6.37
N GLY A 45 2.81 22.46 6.90
CA GLY A 45 2.76 23.94 6.86
C GLY A 45 1.96 24.51 5.70
N LEU A 46 2.21 25.77 5.40
CA LEU A 46 1.59 26.45 4.25
C LEU A 46 2.15 25.88 2.96
N LEU A 47 1.27 25.35 2.14
CA LEU A 47 1.59 24.71 0.88
C LEU A 47 0.95 25.52 -0.26
N GLU A 48 1.66 25.64 -1.39
CA GLU A 48 1.09 26.22 -2.59
C GLU A 48 -0.07 25.37 -3.10
N ASP A 49 -1.14 26.05 -3.52
CA ASP A 49 -2.29 25.38 -4.12
C ASP A 49 -1.95 24.90 -5.53
N TYR A 50 -2.51 23.76 -5.90
CA TYR A 50 -2.41 23.26 -7.27
C TYR A 50 -3.36 24.07 -8.17
N PRO A 51 -2.88 24.64 -9.29
CA PRO A 51 -3.72 25.37 -10.22
C PRO A 51 -4.91 24.50 -10.69
N GLY A 52 -6.11 25.06 -10.62
CA GLY A 52 -7.33 24.39 -11.12
C GLY A 52 -7.99 23.40 -10.17
N GLN A 53 -7.52 23.29 -8.92
CA GLN A 53 -8.18 22.50 -7.87
C GLN A 53 -8.64 23.39 -6.71
N ASP A 54 -9.87 23.17 -6.20
CA ASP A 54 -10.37 23.79 -4.96
C ASP A 54 -9.93 22.93 -3.77
N VAL A 55 -8.77 23.28 -3.15
CA VAL A 55 -8.19 22.52 -2.04
C VAL A 55 -8.19 23.36 -0.75
N ASP A 56 -9.00 22.93 0.23
CA ASP A 56 -9.05 23.48 1.58
C ASP A 56 -8.17 22.67 2.53
N ARG A 57 -7.08 23.26 3.01
CA ARG A 57 -6.09 22.64 3.90
C ARG A 57 -6.31 23.05 5.36
N SER A 58 -7.56 23.11 5.81
CA SER A 58 -7.90 23.58 7.15
C SER A 58 -7.91 22.48 8.22
N LEU A 59 -7.94 21.20 7.87
CA LEU A 59 -7.94 20.14 8.88
C LEU A 59 -6.61 20.09 9.62
N GLN A 60 -6.67 19.73 10.90
CA GLN A 60 -5.51 19.54 11.77
C GLN A 60 -5.42 18.08 12.20
N LEU A 61 -4.22 17.50 12.14
CA LEU A 61 -3.98 16.10 12.47
C LEU A 61 -3.48 15.91 13.90
N LEU A 62 -3.86 14.81 14.52
CA LEU A 62 -3.27 14.28 15.76
C LEU A 62 -1.96 13.53 15.43
N ALA A 63 -0.95 14.29 14.98
CA ALA A 63 0.35 13.77 14.56
C ALA A 63 1.47 14.73 14.94
N ASP A 64 2.70 14.24 15.03
CA ASP A 64 3.88 15.10 15.18
C ASP A 64 4.04 15.96 13.93
N ALA A 65 4.26 17.27 14.11
CA ALA A 65 4.30 18.24 13.01
C ALA A 65 5.45 18.02 12.01
N ARG A 66 6.50 17.26 12.40
CA ARG A 66 7.70 17.03 11.58
C ARG A 66 7.79 15.62 11.03
N ASP A 67 7.19 14.66 11.76
CA ASP A 67 7.26 13.24 11.38
C ASP A 67 5.94 12.56 11.74
N ILE A 68 5.13 12.29 10.72
CA ILE A 68 3.81 11.67 10.88
C ILE A 68 3.88 10.24 11.45
N TYR A 69 5.03 9.57 11.34
CA TYR A 69 5.24 8.22 11.89
C TYR A 69 5.68 8.23 13.35
N LYS A 70 6.07 9.39 13.86
CA LYS A 70 6.49 9.51 15.25
C LYS A 70 5.28 9.40 16.19
N SER A 71 5.46 8.64 17.27
CA SER A 71 4.44 8.55 18.32
C SER A 71 4.07 9.94 18.82
N TYR A 72 2.81 10.31 18.68
CA TYR A 72 2.26 11.57 19.15
C TYR A 72 1.28 11.29 20.29
N SER A 73 1.40 12.05 21.37
CA SER A 73 0.50 11.96 22.52
C SER A 73 -0.09 13.34 22.79
N ALA A 74 -1.38 13.49 22.54
CA ALA A 74 -2.14 14.69 22.92
C ALA A 74 -2.90 14.44 24.23
N SER A 75 -3.05 15.49 25.05
CA SER A 75 -3.96 15.46 26.19
C SER A 75 -5.41 15.40 25.72
N GLU A 76 -6.30 14.89 26.56
CA GLU A 76 -7.74 14.82 26.24
C GLU A 76 -8.34 16.22 25.96
N ALA A 77 -7.84 17.28 26.61
CA ALA A 77 -8.26 18.65 26.34
C ALA A 77 -7.84 19.10 24.93
N GLN A 78 -6.59 18.79 24.52
CA GLN A 78 -6.11 19.09 23.16
C GLN A 78 -6.90 18.33 22.10
N LYS A 79 -7.20 17.05 22.33
CA LYS A 79 -8.04 16.27 21.41
C LYS A 79 -9.40 16.91 21.24
N LYS A 80 -10.12 17.21 22.34
CA LYS A 80 -11.44 17.84 22.29
C LYS A 80 -11.44 19.19 21.54
N THR A 81 -10.42 20.01 21.76
CA THR A 81 -10.29 21.29 21.06
C THR A 81 -10.10 21.08 19.55
N LEU A 82 -9.25 20.13 19.20
CA LEU A 82 -8.97 19.80 17.79
C LEU A 82 -10.21 19.21 17.10
N ASP A 83 -10.93 18.34 17.78
CA ASP A 83 -12.16 17.72 17.27
C ASP A 83 -13.23 18.76 16.99
N ALA A 84 -13.47 19.67 17.95
CA ALA A 84 -14.43 20.77 17.77
C ALA A 84 -14.03 21.67 16.59
N TYR A 85 -12.73 21.96 16.45
CA TYR A 85 -12.20 22.74 15.34
C TYR A 85 -12.45 22.02 14.00
N ASN A 86 -12.05 20.75 13.87
CA ASN A 86 -12.20 19.98 12.64
C ASN A 86 -13.69 19.77 12.27
N ALA A 87 -14.57 19.60 13.26
CA ALA A 87 -16.01 19.53 13.05
C ALA A 87 -16.57 20.84 12.46
N ALA A 88 -16.18 21.99 13.02
CA ALA A 88 -16.59 23.30 12.50
C ALA A 88 -16.05 23.56 11.07
N VAL A 89 -14.82 23.11 10.77
CA VAL A 89 -14.26 23.17 9.42
C VAL A 89 -15.09 22.33 8.45
N LEU A 90 -15.48 21.11 8.83
CA LEU A 90 -16.34 20.25 8.00
C LEU A 90 -17.71 20.87 7.75
N GLU A 91 -18.37 21.37 8.79
CA GLU A 91 -19.70 22.03 8.68
C GLU A 91 -19.66 23.23 7.71
N ARG A 92 -18.63 24.08 7.87
CA ARG A 92 -18.42 25.22 6.95
C ARG A 92 -18.25 24.75 5.51
N LYS A 93 -17.40 23.73 5.28
CA LYS A 93 -17.12 23.24 3.92
C LYS A 93 -18.33 22.54 3.30
N LEU A 94 -19.14 21.84 4.09
CA LEU A 94 -20.40 21.24 3.63
C LEU A 94 -21.42 22.32 3.22
N ALA A 95 -21.55 23.42 3.99
CA ALA A 95 -22.43 24.52 3.66
C ALA A 95 -22.01 25.27 2.39
N GLU A 96 -20.70 25.42 2.18
CA GLU A 96 -20.08 26.06 1.00
C GLU A 96 -20.27 25.21 -0.26
N VAL A 97 -19.85 23.94 -0.22
CA VAL A 97 -19.80 23.04 -1.40
C VAL A 97 -21.17 22.46 -1.73
N ARG A 98 -22.00 22.18 -0.72
CA ARG A 98 -23.28 21.44 -0.85
C ARG A 98 -23.08 20.18 -1.71
N PRO A 99 -22.26 19.23 -1.28
CA PRO A 99 -21.86 18.10 -2.09
C PRO A 99 -23.04 17.12 -2.31
N ASP A 100 -23.11 16.56 -3.51
CA ASP A 100 -23.96 15.40 -3.80
C ASP A 100 -23.41 14.13 -3.14
N VAL A 101 -22.05 14.05 -3.05
CA VAL A 101 -21.32 12.93 -2.47
C VAL A 101 -20.12 13.43 -1.66
N ILE A 102 -19.95 12.90 -0.44
CA ILE A 102 -18.71 12.98 0.32
C ILE A 102 -17.88 11.74 -0.03
N PHE A 103 -16.71 11.94 -0.63
CA PHE A 103 -15.81 10.86 -1.06
C PHE A 103 -14.59 10.79 -0.15
N VAL A 104 -14.61 9.85 0.79
CA VAL A 104 -13.61 9.72 1.85
C VAL A 104 -12.49 8.77 1.43
N TRP A 105 -11.24 9.24 1.51
CA TRP A 105 -10.04 8.49 1.16
C TRP A 105 -9.31 7.94 2.37
N ASN A 106 -8.91 8.82 3.29
CA ASN A 106 -8.24 8.41 4.51
C ASN A 106 -8.49 9.43 5.64
N LEU A 107 -8.84 8.94 6.83
CA LEU A 107 -9.06 9.76 8.03
C LEU A 107 -8.08 9.42 9.17
N PHE A 108 -7.00 8.69 8.87
CA PHE A 108 -6.01 8.37 9.89
C PHE A 108 -5.40 9.65 10.45
N PHE A 109 -5.17 9.72 11.75
CA PHE A 109 -4.76 10.92 12.51
C PHE A 109 -5.85 11.99 12.72
N LEU A 110 -7.08 11.77 12.29
CA LEU A 110 -8.25 12.54 12.72
C LEU A 110 -8.95 11.77 13.86
N ASP A 111 -9.83 12.41 14.59
CA ASP A 111 -10.56 11.73 15.67
C ASP A 111 -11.81 10.98 15.16
N HIS A 112 -12.32 10.07 15.98
CA HIS A 112 -13.56 9.32 15.69
C HIS A 112 -14.78 10.23 15.57
N SER A 113 -14.79 11.36 16.30
CA SER A 113 -15.84 12.37 16.22
C SER A 113 -15.96 12.96 14.81
N PHE A 114 -14.84 13.10 14.06
CA PHE A 114 -14.84 13.59 12.71
C PHE A 114 -15.55 12.60 11.74
N LEU A 115 -15.29 11.30 11.89
CA LEU A 115 -16.03 10.28 11.14
C LEU A 115 -17.52 10.32 11.48
N HIS A 116 -17.88 10.50 12.77
CA HIS A 116 -19.26 10.64 13.18
C HIS A 116 -19.92 11.88 12.55
N ALA A 117 -19.24 13.02 12.52
CA ALA A 117 -19.73 14.24 11.87
C ALA A 117 -20.00 14.02 10.36
N ILE A 118 -19.11 13.31 9.66
CA ILE A 118 -19.36 12.93 8.25
C ILE A 118 -20.62 12.07 8.11
N GLN A 119 -20.82 11.10 8.99
CA GLN A 119 -21.97 10.19 8.93
C GLN A 119 -23.30 10.86 9.26
N THR A 120 -23.29 11.89 10.10
CA THR A 120 -24.46 12.66 10.49
C THR A 120 -24.76 13.84 9.57
N ALA A 121 -23.90 14.13 8.60
CA ALA A 121 -24.04 15.24 7.66
C ALA A 121 -25.27 15.11 6.71
N GLY A 122 -25.96 13.96 6.71
CA GLY A 122 -27.12 13.73 5.84
C GLY A 122 -26.79 13.61 4.35
N CYS A 123 -25.52 13.59 3.97
CA CYS A 123 -25.05 13.47 2.60
C CYS A 123 -24.62 12.02 2.28
N ARG A 124 -24.81 11.62 1.03
CA ARG A 124 -24.30 10.33 0.56
C ARG A 124 -22.79 10.25 0.77
N THR A 125 -22.32 9.23 1.51
CA THR A 125 -20.89 9.05 1.83
C THR A 125 -20.37 7.77 1.18
N VAL A 126 -19.28 7.88 0.45
CA VAL A 126 -18.56 6.75 -0.17
C VAL A 126 -17.13 6.73 0.33
N PHE A 127 -16.69 5.61 0.87
CA PHE A 127 -15.31 5.38 1.33
C PHE A 127 -14.52 4.64 0.27
N LEU A 128 -13.37 5.18 -0.16
CA LEU A 128 -12.39 4.43 -0.93
C LEU A 128 -11.33 3.88 0.04
N LEU A 129 -11.44 2.61 0.37
CA LEU A 129 -10.63 1.96 1.40
C LEU A 129 -9.38 1.33 0.76
N THR A 130 -8.38 2.17 0.49
CA THR A 130 -7.11 1.79 -0.16
C THR A 130 -6.24 0.86 0.69
N ASP A 131 -6.38 0.95 2.01
CA ASP A 131 -5.66 0.18 3.01
C ASP A 131 -6.55 -0.15 4.23
N ASN A 132 -5.97 -0.58 5.32
CA ASN A 132 -6.68 -0.98 6.54
C ASN A 132 -6.83 0.15 7.58
N TRP A 133 -6.71 1.43 7.18
CA TRP A 133 -6.74 2.56 8.11
C TRP A 133 -7.98 2.56 9.01
N MET A 134 -9.17 2.29 8.47
CA MET A 134 -10.41 2.30 9.24
C MET A 134 -10.48 1.11 10.23
N ILE A 135 -9.87 -0.03 9.88
CA ILE A 135 -9.73 -1.16 10.81
C ILE A 135 -8.80 -0.78 11.96
N LEU A 136 -7.64 -0.20 11.66
CA LEU A 136 -6.70 0.30 12.69
C LEU A 136 -7.35 1.34 13.58
N PHE A 137 -8.17 2.18 13.00
CA PHE A 137 -8.83 3.29 13.67
C PHE A 137 -9.96 2.83 14.59
N LEU A 138 -10.86 1.97 14.12
CA LEU A 138 -12.08 1.57 14.84
C LEU A 138 -12.02 0.18 15.50
N LYS A 139 -11.14 -0.69 15.03
CA LYS A 139 -11.01 -2.09 15.48
C LYS A 139 -9.54 -2.50 15.70
N PRO A 140 -8.76 -1.73 16.50
CA PRO A 140 -7.33 -2.02 16.67
C PRO A 140 -7.06 -3.41 17.27
N ALA A 141 -7.96 -3.92 18.13
CA ALA A 141 -7.85 -5.27 18.70
C ALA A 141 -7.96 -6.37 17.63
N PHE A 142 -8.92 -6.24 16.71
CA PHE A 142 -9.04 -7.15 15.57
C PHE A 142 -7.77 -7.14 14.71
N TRP A 143 -7.24 -5.96 14.40
CA TRP A 143 -6.01 -5.85 13.63
C TRP A 143 -4.82 -6.51 14.34
N HIS A 144 -4.68 -6.30 15.63
CA HIS A 144 -3.62 -6.91 16.42
C HIS A 144 -3.68 -8.45 16.39
N GLU A 145 -4.87 -9.04 16.58
CA GLU A 145 -5.07 -10.50 16.47
C GLU A 145 -4.77 -11.00 15.05
N TYR A 146 -5.28 -10.30 14.05
CA TYR A 146 -5.04 -10.63 12.65
C TYR A 146 -3.55 -10.60 12.34
N PHE A 147 -2.84 -9.55 12.80
CA PHE A 147 -1.40 -9.40 12.62
C PHE A 147 -0.64 -10.57 13.25
N ILE A 148 -0.90 -10.90 14.50
CA ILE A 148 -0.24 -12.01 15.21
C ILE A 148 -0.53 -13.34 14.49
N LYS A 149 -1.77 -13.59 14.13
CA LYS A 149 -2.19 -14.86 13.55
C LYS A 149 -1.66 -15.08 12.14
N HIS A 150 -1.70 -14.04 11.32
CA HIS A 150 -1.49 -14.15 9.88
C HIS A 150 -0.19 -13.51 9.38
N ILE A 151 0.48 -12.68 10.13
CA ILE A 151 1.65 -11.92 9.66
C ILE A 151 2.90 -12.26 10.47
N SER A 152 2.87 -12.10 11.79
CA SER A 152 4.05 -12.26 12.66
C SER A 152 4.60 -13.69 12.71
N ARG A 153 3.80 -14.71 12.45
CA ARG A 153 4.22 -16.12 12.50
C ARG A 153 5.15 -16.54 11.35
N CYS A 154 5.35 -15.69 10.38
CA CYS A 154 6.19 -15.98 9.20
C CYS A 154 7.64 -15.52 9.37
N SER A 155 7.95 -14.73 10.39
CA SER A 155 9.31 -14.35 10.68
C SER A 155 10.04 -15.45 11.47
N CYS A 156 11.11 -15.96 10.87
CA CYS A 156 11.97 -16.98 11.44
C CYS A 156 12.47 -16.60 12.86
N GLY A 157 12.19 -17.46 13.84
CA GLY A 157 13.02 -17.71 15.06
C GLY A 157 13.17 -16.64 16.12
N ASP A 158 13.29 -15.37 15.83
CA ASP A 158 13.78 -14.35 16.77
C ASP A 158 12.73 -13.34 17.31
N TYR A 159 11.46 -13.52 16.98
CA TYR A 159 10.40 -12.62 17.48
C TYR A 159 10.08 -12.79 18.99
N LYS A 160 10.84 -13.63 19.71
CA LYS A 160 10.70 -13.80 21.17
C LYS A 160 11.22 -12.59 21.98
N SER A 161 11.95 -11.66 21.37
CA SER A 161 12.60 -10.56 22.12
C SER A 161 11.76 -9.30 22.33
N VAL A 162 10.62 -9.13 21.60
CA VAL A 162 9.74 -7.96 21.81
C VAL A 162 8.67 -8.20 22.89
N SER A 163 8.45 -9.46 23.31
CA SER A 163 7.46 -9.81 24.33
C SER A 163 7.94 -9.70 25.79
N SER A 164 9.20 -9.34 26.03
CA SER A 164 9.77 -9.30 27.39
C SER A 164 9.67 -7.95 28.12
N ARG A 165 9.05 -6.95 27.52
CA ARG A 165 8.76 -5.70 28.25
C ARG A 165 7.44 -5.80 29.01
N SER A 166 7.62 -6.34 30.23
CA SER A 166 6.77 -6.21 31.42
C SER A 166 5.41 -6.94 31.44
N ARG A 167 5.26 -7.78 32.50
CA ARG A 167 3.97 -8.31 32.97
C ARG A 167 2.88 -7.21 33.07
N ALA A 168 3.27 -5.95 33.28
CA ALA A 168 2.37 -4.79 33.26
C ALA A 168 1.78 -4.50 31.86
N ALA A 169 2.48 -4.80 30.76
CA ALA A 169 1.91 -4.69 29.41
C ALA A 169 0.95 -5.85 29.11
N ALA A 170 1.21 -7.05 29.64
CA ALA A 170 0.29 -8.18 29.54
C ALA A 170 -1.01 -7.95 30.32
N ILE A 171 -0.94 -7.36 31.53
CA ILE A 171 -2.12 -7.01 32.35
C ILE A 171 -2.92 -5.88 31.67
N ARG A 172 -2.27 -4.86 31.11
CA ARG A 172 -2.96 -3.83 30.29
C ARG A 172 -3.58 -4.42 29.03
N SER A 173 -2.97 -5.42 28.40
CA SER A 173 -3.52 -6.15 27.27
C SER A 173 -4.77 -6.94 27.66
N VAL A 174 -4.81 -7.56 28.84
CA VAL A 174 -5.97 -8.31 29.36
C VAL A 174 -7.10 -7.36 29.74
N LEU A 175 -6.79 -6.23 30.43
CA LEU A 175 -7.78 -5.18 30.72
C LEU A 175 -8.27 -4.50 29.44
N GLY A 176 -7.39 -4.26 28.47
CA GLY A 176 -7.77 -3.74 27.15
C GLY A 176 -8.67 -4.71 26.37
N ARG A 177 -8.45 -6.04 26.50
CA ARG A 177 -9.35 -7.05 25.95
C ARG A 177 -10.71 -7.08 26.62
N LEU A 178 -10.77 -6.96 27.95
CA LEU A 178 -12.03 -6.87 28.69
C LEU A 178 -12.80 -5.59 28.35
N MET A 179 -12.11 -4.45 28.23
CA MET A 179 -12.72 -3.18 27.81
C MET A 179 -13.18 -3.22 26.34
N ALA A 180 -12.42 -3.86 25.45
CA ALA A 180 -12.82 -4.06 24.05
C ALA A 180 -14.02 -5.01 23.91
N ILE A 181 -14.19 -5.99 24.80
CA ILE A 181 -15.36 -6.87 24.84
C ILE A 181 -16.61 -6.11 25.31
N ILE A 182 -16.46 -5.17 26.23
CA ILE A 182 -17.56 -4.35 26.77
C ILE A 182 -18.02 -3.27 25.77
N HIS A 183 -17.14 -2.83 24.84
CA HIS A 183 -17.43 -1.82 23.83
C HIS A 183 -17.54 -2.43 22.41
N GLN A 184 -17.98 -3.70 22.29
CA GLN A 184 -18.29 -4.31 21.00
C GLN A 184 -19.66 -3.83 20.44
N GLU A 185 -19.84 -2.54 20.32
CA GLU A 185 -20.75 -2.04 19.31
C GLU A 185 -20.05 -2.18 17.97
N ASN A 186 -20.59 -3.02 17.08
CA ASN A 186 -20.17 -3.04 15.68
C ASN A 186 -20.47 -1.66 15.13
N PRO A 187 -19.46 -0.84 14.78
CA PRO A 187 -19.74 0.49 14.27
C PRO A 187 -20.55 0.34 13.00
N SER A 188 -21.82 0.71 13.08
CA SER A 188 -22.66 0.82 11.90
C SER A 188 -22.11 1.99 11.08
N ILE A 189 -21.37 1.70 10.03
CA ILE A 189 -20.88 2.72 9.12
C ILE A 189 -21.99 3.04 8.14
N HIS A 190 -22.63 4.19 8.34
CA HIS A 190 -23.64 4.69 7.40
C HIS A 190 -22.91 5.22 6.15
N GLY A 191 -22.74 4.38 5.14
CA GLY A 191 -22.04 4.74 3.91
C GLY A 191 -21.83 3.56 2.98
N GLU A 192 -21.23 3.84 1.86
CA GLU A 192 -20.87 2.88 0.83
C GLU A 192 -19.34 2.71 0.81
N ALA A 193 -18.83 1.59 0.31
CA ALA A 193 -17.40 1.37 0.26
C ALA A 193 -16.92 0.80 -1.09
N ILE A 194 -15.81 1.33 -1.55
CA ILE A 194 -15.03 0.82 -2.67
C ILE A 194 -13.73 0.24 -2.12
N PHE A 195 -13.44 -1.00 -2.49
CA PHE A 195 -12.23 -1.72 -2.09
C PHE A 195 -11.34 -1.96 -3.29
N PRO A 196 -10.00 -1.91 -3.15
CA PRO A 196 -9.07 -2.19 -4.26
C PRO A 196 -8.99 -3.68 -4.60
N SER A 197 -9.39 -4.56 -3.70
CA SER A 197 -9.32 -6.01 -3.86
C SER A 197 -10.45 -6.72 -3.13
N ARG A 198 -10.74 -7.96 -3.55
CA ARG A 198 -11.65 -8.87 -2.82
C ARG A 198 -11.08 -9.20 -1.45
N PHE A 199 -9.75 -9.32 -1.37
CA PHE A 199 -9.07 -9.52 -0.10
C PHE A 199 -9.42 -8.41 0.90
N MET A 200 -9.31 -7.14 0.51
CA MET A 200 -9.65 -6.01 1.37
C MET A 200 -11.14 -6.02 1.77
N LYS A 201 -12.02 -6.26 0.82
CA LYS A 201 -13.46 -6.40 1.11
C LYS A 201 -13.74 -7.49 2.16
N LEU A 202 -13.10 -8.65 2.03
CA LEU A 202 -13.24 -9.75 2.99
C LEU A 202 -12.63 -9.41 4.36
N LEU A 203 -11.47 -8.75 4.39
CA LEU A 203 -10.82 -8.33 5.63
C LEU A 203 -11.71 -7.37 6.44
N TYR A 204 -12.32 -6.39 5.79
CA TYR A 204 -13.27 -5.47 6.41
C TYR A 204 -14.54 -6.18 6.90
N ALA A 205 -15.06 -7.13 6.13
CA ALA A 205 -16.21 -7.94 6.56
C ALA A 205 -15.87 -8.82 7.78
N GLN A 206 -14.67 -9.42 7.82
CA GLN A 206 -14.17 -10.19 8.98
C GLN A 206 -13.99 -9.31 10.23
N ALA A 207 -13.60 -8.05 10.04
CA ALA A 207 -13.53 -7.07 11.11
C ALA A 207 -14.91 -6.58 11.59
N GLY A 208 -16.01 -7.05 10.99
CA GLY A 208 -17.38 -6.75 11.39
C GLY A 208 -17.96 -5.47 10.76
N PHE A 209 -17.28 -4.87 9.78
CA PHE A 209 -17.82 -3.68 9.10
C PHE A 209 -18.97 -4.04 8.17
N LYS A 210 -20.03 -3.25 8.24
CA LYS A 210 -21.21 -3.35 7.37
C LYS A 210 -21.42 -2.02 6.64
N PHE A 211 -21.37 -2.05 5.31
CA PHE A 211 -21.64 -0.91 4.44
C PHE A 211 -22.95 -1.12 3.70
N ARG A 212 -23.64 -0.02 3.37
CA ARG A 212 -24.93 -0.06 2.63
C ARG A 212 -24.77 -0.68 1.25
N LYS A 213 -23.69 -0.33 0.54
CA LYS A 213 -23.34 -0.81 -0.79
C LYS A 213 -21.83 -0.96 -0.88
N THR A 214 -21.34 -1.98 -1.58
CA THR A 214 -19.90 -2.19 -1.75
C THR A 214 -19.55 -2.54 -3.18
N ALA A 215 -18.38 -2.09 -3.64
CA ALA A 215 -17.78 -2.51 -4.89
C ALA A 215 -16.32 -2.91 -4.70
N VAL A 216 -15.81 -3.72 -5.62
CA VAL A 216 -14.37 -3.97 -5.77
C VAL A 216 -13.95 -3.30 -7.06
N ILE A 217 -13.15 -2.25 -6.94
CA ILE A 217 -12.59 -1.50 -8.07
C ILE A 217 -11.08 -1.48 -7.87
N PRO A 218 -10.33 -2.30 -8.62
CA PRO A 218 -8.88 -2.33 -8.53
C PRO A 218 -8.28 -0.96 -8.79
N HIS A 219 -7.22 -0.64 -8.07
CA HIS A 219 -6.42 0.55 -8.39
C HIS A 219 -5.81 0.39 -9.77
N GLY A 220 -5.65 1.51 -10.47
CA GLY A 220 -5.00 1.58 -11.75
C GLY A 220 -3.81 2.52 -11.71
N VAL A 221 -2.87 2.31 -12.60
CA VAL A 221 -1.71 3.15 -12.79
C VAL A 221 -1.70 3.75 -14.19
N SER A 222 -1.08 4.91 -14.32
CA SER A 222 -0.82 5.52 -15.62
C SER A 222 0.48 4.96 -16.16
N PHE A 223 0.42 4.26 -17.28
CA PHE A 223 1.60 3.84 -18.02
C PHE A 223 1.36 4.02 -19.52
N MET A 224 2.40 4.39 -20.24
CA MET A 224 2.35 4.44 -21.69
C MET A 224 2.41 3.02 -22.26
N GLN A 225 1.48 2.70 -23.17
CA GLN A 225 1.63 1.52 -24.00
C GLN A 225 2.80 1.75 -24.94
N ARG A 226 3.71 0.80 -24.97
CA ARG A 226 4.91 0.84 -25.79
C ARG A 226 4.83 -0.21 -26.88
N GLU A 227 5.56 0.00 -27.97
CA GLU A 227 5.71 -1.00 -29.03
C GLU A 227 6.53 -2.19 -28.55
N ASP A 228 6.34 -3.35 -29.14
CA ASP A 228 7.03 -4.58 -28.69
C ASP A 228 8.56 -4.47 -28.75
N GLY A 229 9.11 -3.68 -29.66
CA GLY A 229 10.55 -3.42 -29.77
C GLY A 229 11.14 -2.59 -28.61
N GLU A 230 10.32 -1.87 -27.84
CA GLU A 230 10.76 -1.09 -26.68
C GLU A 230 10.88 -1.94 -25.40
N TYR A 231 10.39 -3.18 -25.42
CA TYR A 231 10.50 -4.09 -24.30
C TYR A 231 11.77 -4.92 -24.39
N ARG A 232 12.43 -5.13 -23.24
CA ARG A 232 13.56 -6.04 -23.17
C ARG A 232 13.15 -7.45 -23.61
N ASP A 233 13.92 -8.06 -24.49
CA ASP A 233 13.76 -9.47 -24.82
C ASP A 233 14.12 -10.35 -23.62
N ARG A 234 13.11 -10.99 -23.05
CA ARG A 234 13.25 -11.86 -21.85
C ARG A 234 13.74 -13.27 -22.20
N MET A 235 13.88 -13.60 -23.48
CA MET A 235 14.51 -14.83 -23.94
C MET A 235 16.03 -14.78 -23.92
N VAL A 236 16.61 -13.59 -23.97
CA VAL A 236 18.07 -13.45 -23.96
C VAL A 236 18.62 -14.15 -22.72
N PRO A 237 19.57 -15.07 -22.85
CA PRO A 237 20.28 -15.62 -21.70
C PRO A 237 20.80 -14.47 -20.83
N ILE A 238 20.86 -14.73 -19.52
CA ILE A 238 21.33 -13.75 -18.54
C ILE A 238 22.64 -13.13 -19.07
N LYS A 239 22.61 -11.83 -19.39
CA LYS A 239 23.71 -11.12 -20.05
C LYS A 239 24.98 -11.21 -19.18
N ASN A 240 26.10 -11.49 -19.81
CA ASN A 240 27.43 -11.48 -19.21
C ASN A 240 27.61 -12.37 -17.95
N GLY A 241 26.80 -13.43 -17.81
CA GLY A 241 26.90 -14.31 -16.66
C GLY A 241 26.44 -13.66 -15.34
N CYS A 242 25.67 -12.55 -15.37
CA CYS A 242 25.13 -11.89 -14.18
C CYS A 242 23.60 -11.82 -14.23
N ILE A 243 22.93 -12.32 -13.20
CA ILE A 243 21.48 -12.13 -12.97
C ILE A 243 21.26 -10.96 -12.03
N ARG A 244 20.44 -10.00 -12.46
CA ARG A 244 20.09 -8.83 -11.65
C ARG A 244 18.66 -8.95 -11.12
N LEU A 245 18.56 -9.10 -9.81
CA LEU A 245 17.32 -9.16 -9.07
C LEU A 245 16.97 -7.76 -8.57
N LEU A 246 15.69 -7.40 -8.61
CA LEU A 246 15.20 -6.10 -8.16
C LEU A 246 14.12 -6.28 -7.08
N PHE A 247 14.25 -5.54 -6.00
CA PHE A 247 13.16 -5.18 -5.10
C PHE A 247 12.89 -3.69 -5.25
N ALA A 248 11.63 -3.26 -5.33
CA ALA A 248 11.25 -1.85 -5.34
C ALA A 248 10.11 -1.58 -4.35
N GLY A 249 10.33 -0.67 -3.41
CA GLY A 249 9.36 -0.29 -2.38
C GLY A 249 10.01 0.19 -1.08
N ARG A 250 9.19 0.56 -0.10
CA ARG A 250 9.69 0.95 1.22
C ARG A 250 10.39 -0.24 1.90
N VAL A 251 11.56 0.01 2.48
CA VAL A 251 12.32 -1.00 3.22
C VAL A 251 11.82 -1.04 4.66
N VAL A 252 10.69 -1.72 4.85
CA VAL A 252 10.03 -1.94 6.15
C VAL A 252 9.71 -3.42 6.31
N GLU A 253 9.53 -3.87 7.56
CA GLU A 253 9.35 -5.31 7.85
C GLU A 253 8.22 -5.95 7.04
N MET A 254 7.10 -5.23 6.88
CA MET A 254 5.93 -5.70 6.12
C MET A 254 6.22 -5.97 4.64
N LYS A 255 7.26 -5.36 4.07
CA LYS A 255 7.67 -5.57 2.68
C LYS A 255 8.64 -6.74 2.50
N GLY A 256 9.12 -7.34 3.60
CA GLY A 256 9.74 -8.67 3.61
C GLY A 256 11.11 -8.78 2.96
N VAL A 257 11.91 -7.70 2.86
CA VAL A 257 13.26 -7.72 2.27
C VAL A 257 14.16 -8.80 2.90
N HIS A 258 14.01 -9.06 4.20
CA HIS A 258 14.72 -10.13 4.90
C HIS A 258 14.48 -11.50 4.26
N THR A 259 13.28 -11.80 3.72
CA THR A 259 13.02 -13.07 3.03
C THR A 259 13.87 -13.24 1.77
N ILE A 260 14.14 -12.13 1.04
CA ILE A 260 15.05 -12.16 -0.11
C ILE A 260 16.47 -12.46 0.35
N LEU A 261 16.95 -11.77 1.40
CA LEU A 261 18.30 -11.97 1.92
C LEU A 261 18.53 -13.41 2.39
N GLU A 262 17.53 -14.03 3.02
CA GLU A 262 17.57 -15.44 3.41
C GLU A 262 17.59 -16.40 2.21
N ALA A 263 16.97 -16.02 1.10
CA ALA A 263 16.92 -16.82 -0.10
C ALA A 263 18.21 -16.73 -0.94
N LEU A 264 18.93 -15.60 -0.89
CA LEU A 264 20.10 -15.33 -1.74
C LEU A 264 21.20 -16.40 -1.67
N PRO A 265 21.60 -16.94 -0.50
CA PRO A 265 22.63 -17.99 -0.43
C PRO A 265 22.26 -19.25 -1.21
N GLU A 266 20.96 -19.62 -1.24
CA GLU A 266 20.47 -20.77 -2.01
C GLU A 266 20.43 -20.46 -3.50
N ILE A 267 20.01 -19.25 -3.87
CA ILE A 267 20.02 -18.79 -5.27
C ILE A 267 21.44 -18.79 -5.83
N ILE A 268 22.41 -18.24 -5.09
CA ILE A 268 23.82 -18.19 -5.49
C ILE A 268 24.38 -19.61 -5.68
N ARG A 269 24.10 -20.53 -4.74
CA ARG A 269 24.53 -21.94 -4.87
C ARG A 269 23.90 -22.64 -6.05
N GLY A 270 22.65 -22.33 -6.37
CA GLY A 270 21.93 -22.89 -7.52
C GLY A 270 22.42 -22.36 -8.88
N LEU A 271 23.18 -21.26 -8.89
CA LEU A 271 23.69 -20.59 -10.09
C LEU A 271 25.23 -20.43 -10.06
N PRO A 272 26.02 -21.53 -9.95
CA PRO A 272 27.45 -21.45 -9.64
C PRO A 272 28.29 -20.78 -10.73
N LYS A 273 27.76 -20.65 -11.96
CA LYS A 273 28.43 -19.99 -13.10
C LYS A 273 27.86 -18.62 -13.43
N THR A 274 26.97 -18.09 -12.56
CA THR A 274 26.27 -16.83 -12.79
C THR A 274 26.49 -15.93 -11.58
N GLU A 275 26.93 -14.73 -11.80
CA GLU A 275 26.94 -13.71 -10.75
C GLU A 275 25.50 -13.35 -10.38
N VAL A 276 25.20 -13.21 -9.08
CA VAL A 276 23.89 -12.79 -8.58
C VAL A 276 24.04 -11.43 -7.92
N GLN A 277 23.27 -10.46 -8.38
CA GLN A 277 23.19 -9.13 -7.78
C GLN A 277 21.74 -8.83 -7.38
N LEU A 278 21.51 -8.36 -6.16
CA LEU A 278 20.25 -7.82 -5.69
C LEU A 278 20.33 -6.31 -5.57
N VAL A 279 19.40 -5.61 -6.21
CA VAL A 279 19.21 -4.18 -6.00
C VAL A 279 17.93 -3.97 -5.20
N ILE A 280 18.06 -3.22 -4.11
CA ILE A 280 16.97 -2.78 -3.22
C ILE A 280 16.75 -1.30 -3.48
N LEU A 281 15.69 -0.98 -4.19
CA LEU A 281 15.32 0.37 -4.57
C LEU A 281 14.19 0.87 -3.68
N GLY A 282 14.40 1.99 -2.97
CA GLY A 282 13.32 2.63 -2.23
C GLY A 282 13.71 3.30 -0.92
N ASP A 283 12.70 3.62 -0.13
CA ASP A 283 12.81 4.36 1.11
C ASP A 283 13.32 3.50 2.26
N VAL A 284 14.42 3.94 2.87
CA VAL A 284 15.14 3.25 3.96
C VAL A 284 15.01 3.96 5.32
N ARG A 285 13.98 4.81 5.50
CA ARG A 285 13.82 5.62 6.73
C ARG A 285 13.46 4.80 7.98
N ASP A 286 13.05 3.54 7.87
CA ASP A 286 12.87 2.66 9.03
C ASP A 286 14.24 2.18 9.55
N ILE A 287 14.82 3.00 10.43
CA ILE A 287 16.18 2.79 10.96
C ILE A 287 16.31 1.45 11.69
N GLU A 288 15.29 1.05 12.46
CA GLU A 288 15.36 -0.20 13.23
C GLU A 288 15.31 -1.43 12.32
N TYR A 289 14.51 -1.38 11.28
CA TYR A 289 14.50 -2.46 10.30
C TYR A 289 15.77 -2.47 9.45
N MET A 290 16.29 -1.31 9.07
CA MET A 290 17.57 -1.21 8.35
C MET A 290 18.74 -1.81 9.13
N LYS A 291 18.83 -1.57 10.44
CA LYS A 291 19.84 -2.24 11.29
C LYS A 291 19.75 -3.77 11.20
N LYS A 292 18.54 -4.34 11.19
CA LYS A 292 18.34 -5.78 11.02
C LYS A 292 18.81 -6.26 9.64
N ILE A 293 18.45 -5.54 8.59
CA ILE A 293 18.83 -5.84 7.20
C ILE A 293 20.37 -5.83 7.05
N GLU A 294 21.04 -4.80 7.55
CA GLU A 294 22.50 -4.68 7.52
C GLU A 294 23.21 -5.82 8.29
N ALA A 295 22.71 -6.14 9.47
CA ALA A 295 23.22 -7.28 10.25
C ALA A 295 23.05 -8.61 9.51
N MET A 296 21.93 -8.80 8.79
CA MET A 296 21.71 -9.99 7.96
C MET A 296 22.66 -10.04 6.77
N ILE A 297 22.86 -8.94 6.06
CA ILE A 297 23.81 -8.83 4.94
C ILE A 297 25.22 -9.22 5.40
N GLN A 298 25.64 -8.73 6.56
CA GLN A 298 26.93 -9.07 7.14
C GLN A 298 27.02 -10.55 7.53
N ARG A 299 26.03 -11.07 8.26
CA ARG A 299 25.97 -12.47 8.72
C ARG A 299 26.01 -13.48 7.57
N LEU A 300 25.34 -13.14 6.46
CA LEU A 300 25.21 -14.00 5.29
C LEU A 300 26.30 -13.76 4.23
N ASN A 301 27.29 -12.88 4.50
CA ASN A 301 28.36 -12.49 3.57
C ASN A 301 27.86 -12.01 2.21
N LEU A 302 26.85 -11.12 2.21
CA LEU A 302 26.17 -10.64 1.01
C LEU A 302 26.56 -9.20 0.61
N ARG A 303 27.59 -8.59 1.24
CA ARG A 303 27.96 -7.18 1.00
C ARG A 303 28.18 -6.86 -0.47
N ASP A 304 28.89 -7.74 -1.19
CA ASP A 304 29.21 -7.54 -2.60
C ASP A 304 28.05 -7.94 -3.55
N LYS A 305 26.94 -8.41 -3.00
CA LYS A 305 25.78 -8.91 -3.76
C LYS A 305 24.54 -8.03 -3.63
N VAL A 306 24.52 -7.10 -2.66
CA VAL A 306 23.36 -6.26 -2.36
C VAL A 306 23.71 -4.80 -2.51
N VAL A 307 22.91 -4.09 -3.33
CA VAL A 307 23.08 -2.65 -3.57
C VAL A 307 21.77 -1.94 -3.20
N PHE A 308 21.87 -0.87 -2.42
CA PHE A 308 20.74 0.01 -2.12
C PHE A 308 20.71 1.18 -3.08
N GLN A 309 19.53 1.52 -3.59
CA GLN A 309 19.29 2.69 -4.43
C GLN A 309 18.16 3.54 -3.82
N PRO A 310 18.22 4.87 -3.96
CA PRO A 310 17.19 5.78 -3.45
C PRO A 310 15.85 5.55 -4.17
N THR A 311 14.82 6.19 -3.63
CA THR A 311 13.50 6.29 -4.29
C THR A 311 13.60 7.01 -5.63
N VAL A 312 12.77 6.58 -6.57
CA VAL A 312 12.64 7.16 -7.91
C VAL A 312 11.22 7.64 -8.14
N GLU A 313 11.04 8.50 -9.14
CA GLU A 313 9.69 8.87 -9.59
C GLU A 313 8.99 7.70 -10.29
N GLU A 314 7.66 7.68 -10.19
CA GLU A 314 6.83 6.61 -10.77
C GLU A 314 7.02 6.49 -12.30
N SER A 315 7.24 7.62 -12.98
CA SER A 315 7.54 7.70 -14.42
C SER A 315 8.77 6.89 -14.84
N ASP A 316 9.73 6.74 -13.95
CA ASP A 316 11.02 6.10 -14.25
C ASP A 316 10.96 4.58 -14.07
N LEU A 317 9.94 4.08 -13.34
CA LEU A 317 9.80 2.66 -13.02
C LEU A 317 9.84 1.75 -14.25
N PHE A 318 9.22 2.16 -15.36
CA PHE A 318 9.25 1.36 -16.59
C PHE A 318 10.68 1.11 -17.07
N GLY A 319 11.48 2.16 -17.18
CA GLY A 319 12.88 2.06 -17.61
C GLY A 319 13.70 1.20 -16.66
N ILE A 320 13.54 1.43 -15.35
CA ILE A 320 14.20 0.65 -14.31
C ILE A 320 13.87 -0.84 -14.45
N PHE A 321 12.60 -1.22 -14.57
CA PHE A 321 12.23 -2.62 -14.72
C PHE A 321 12.81 -3.27 -15.97
N GLN A 322 13.13 -2.49 -17.03
CA GLN A 322 13.82 -3.02 -18.21
C GLN A 322 15.28 -3.39 -17.93
N ASP A 323 15.90 -2.80 -16.92
CA ASP A 323 17.29 -3.04 -16.58
C ASP A 323 17.54 -4.32 -15.77
N TYR A 324 16.53 -4.94 -15.21
CA TYR A 324 16.65 -6.12 -14.32
C TYR A 324 16.03 -7.37 -14.95
N ASP A 325 16.39 -8.54 -14.39
CA ASP A 325 15.98 -9.84 -14.93
C ASP A 325 14.73 -10.38 -14.25
N ILE A 326 14.63 -10.20 -12.92
CA ILE A 326 13.52 -10.70 -12.12
C ILE A 326 13.18 -9.65 -11.05
N PHE A 327 11.91 -9.35 -10.91
CA PHE A 327 11.37 -8.52 -9.83
C PHE A 327 10.88 -9.38 -8.67
N LEU A 328 11.35 -9.08 -7.46
CA LEU A 328 11.03 -9.79 -6.23
C LEU A 328 10.11 -8.95 -5.35
N PHE A 329 8.94 -9.48 -5.01
CA PHE A 329 7.94 -8.77 -4.21
C PHE A 329 7.51 -9.62 -3.00
N PRO A 330 8.33 -9.68 -1.92
CA PRO A 330 8.18 -10.60 -0.81
C PRO A 330 7.29 -10.08 0.33
N SER A 331 6.34 -9.19 0.07
CA SER A 331 5.50 -8.57 1.10
C SER A 331 4.85 -9.61 2.02
N LEU A 332 4.85 -9.36 3.33
CA LEU A 332 4.15 -10.19 4.32
C LEU A 332 2.65 -9.86 4.39
N TYR A 333 2.30 -8.67 4.01
CA TYR A 333 0.93 -8.16 3.89
C TYR A 333 0.85 -7.14 2.77
N GLU A 334 -0.15 -7.25 1.91
CA GLU A 334 -0.35 -6.32 0.79
C GLU A 334 -1.85 -6.16 0.49
N PRO A 335 -2.45 -5.01 0.73
CA PRO A 335 -3.83 -4.73 0.34
C PRO A 335 -4.06 -4.82 -1.17
N PHE A 336 -3.24 -4.08 -1.92
CA PHE A 336 -3.19 -4.03 -3.38
C PHE A 336 -1.96 -3.24 -3.83
N SER A 337 -1.16 -3.79 -4.74
CA SER A 337 0.14 -3.20 -5.07
C SER A 337 0.17 -2.51 -6.43
N LEU A 338 0.36 -1.18 -6.42
CA LEU A 338 0.62 -0.41 -7.65
C LEU A 338 1.96 -0.81 -8.28
N THR A 339 2.99 -1.08 -7.47
CA THR A 339 4.31 -1.50 -7.94
C THR A 339 4.26 -2.81 -8.73
N LEU A 340 3.42 -3.78 -8.31
CA LEU A 340 3.20 -5.00 -9.08
C LEU A 340 2.56 -4.73 -10.43
N ILE A 341 1.62 -3.78 -10.52
CA ILE A 341 1.00 -3.43 -11.79
C ILE A 341 2.03 -2.81 -12.74
N HIS A 342 2.89 -1.91 -12.25
CA HIS A 342 3.99 -1.37 -13.03
C HIS A 342 4.96 -2.45 -13.50
N ALA A 343 5.29 -3.42 -12.64
CA ALA A 343 6.12 -4.56 -13.01
C ALA A 343 5.47 -5.39 -14.12
N LEU A 344 4.16 -5.72 -14.02
CA LEU A 344 3.43 -6.39 -15.09
C LEU A 344 3.45 -5.60 -16.40
N ALA A 345 3.19 -4.29 -16.32
CA ALA A 345 3.17 -3.41 -17.50
C ALA A 345 4.52 -3.35 -18.21
N SER A 346 5.62 -3.42 -17.43
CA SER A 346 6.99 -3.45 -18.00
C SER A 346 7.39 -4.82 -18.57
N GLY A 347 6.64 -5.87 -18.26
CA GLY A 347 6.97 -7.23 -18.65
C GLY A 347 8.22 -7.80 -17.96
N ILE A 348 8.62 -7.28 -16.79
CA ILE A 348 9.64 -7.95 -15.98
C ILE A 348 9.05 -9.23 -15.38
N PRO A 349 9.75 -10.38 -15.43
CA PRO A 349 9.31 -11.57 -14.71
C PRO A 349 9.20 -11.32 -13.21
N VAL A 350 8.05 -11.66 -12.63
CA VAL A 350 7.73 -11.37 -11.23
C VAL A 350 7.73 -12.65 -10.38
N VAL A 351 8.35 -12.58 -9.21
CA VAL A 351 8.20 -13.54 -8.11
C VAL A 351 7.62 -12.79 -6.91
N ALA A 352 6.36 -13.03 -6.58
CA ALA A 352 5.66 -12.35 -5.51
C ALA A 352 5.22 -13.31 -4.41
N SER A 353 5.11 -12.81 -3.18
CA SER A 353 4.52 -13.58 -2.10
C SER A 353 3.02 -13.78 -2.30
N ASP A 354 2.53 -14.93 -1.88
CA ASP A 354 1.13 -15.32 -1.96
C ASP A 354 0.34 -14.73 -0.78
N VAL A 355 0.11 -13.41 -0.83
CA VAL A 355 -0.57 -12.68 0.23
C VAL A 355 -1.55 -11.65 -0.33
N GLY A 356 -2.63 -11.43 0.41
CA GLY A 356 -3.55 -10.32 0.19
C GLY A 356 -4.01 -10.15 -1.25
N GLY A 357 -3.93 -8.93 -1.75
CA GLY A 357 -4.29 -8.56 -3.11
C GLY A 357 -3.30 -9.01 -4.19
N ASN A 358 -2.13 -9.57 -3.83
CA ASN A 358 -1.16 -10.04 -4.84
C ASN A 358 -1.75 -11.11 -5.76
N ARG A 359 -2.60 -12.01 -5.22
CA ARG A 359 -3.32 -13.03 -6.00
C ARG A 359 -4.33 -12.46 -7.00
N GLU A 360 -4.72 -11.22 -6.84
CA GLU A 360 -5.67 -10.56 -7.75
C GLU A 360 -4.95 -9.81 -8.87
N ILE A 361 -3.61 -9.68 -8.77
CA ILE A 361 -2.74 -9.04 -9.76
C ILE A 361 -1.89 -10.10 -10.47
N ILE A 362 -1.30 -11.03 -9.70
CA ILE A 362 -0.44 -12.10 -10.22
C ILE A 362 -1.27 -13.39 -10.35
N PHE A 363 -1.50 -13.82 -11.56
CA PHE A 363 -2.08 -15.13 -11.86
C PHE A 363 -0.94 -16.16 -11.94
N PRO A 364 -0.91 -17.15 -11.02
CA PRO A 364 0.20 -18.11 -10.94
C PRO A 364 0.47 -18.79 -12.29
N ASP A 365 1.74 -18.97 -12.62
CA ASP A 365 2.24 -19.59 -13.84
C ASP A 365 1.77 -18.95 -15.17
N ARG A 366 1.05 -17.82 -15.07
CA ARG A 366 0.56 -17.08 -16.22
C ARG A 366 1.17 -15.66 -16.32
N THR A 367 1.19 -14.90 -15.22
CA THR A 367 1.72 -13.52 -15.21
C THR A 367 2.89 -13.33 -14.25
N GLY A 368 3.24 -14.37 -13.51
CA GLY A 368 4.33 -14.40 -12.55
C GLY A 368 4.27 -15.68 -11.73
N LEU A 369 5.24 -15.84 -10.83
CA LEU A 369 5.27 -16.93 -9.87
C LEU A 369 4.90 -16.43 -8.47
N LEU A 370 4.10 -17.22 -7.76
CA LEU A 370 3.77 -16.97 -6.36
C LEU A 370 4.55 -17.94 -5.46
N PHE A 371 5.08 -17.43 -4.35
CA PHE A 371 5.74 -18.23 -3.33
C PHE A 371 5.05 -18.05 -1.97
N SER A 372 5.19 -19.03 -1.09
CA SER A 372 4.58 -18.98 0.24
C SER A 372 5.19 -17.84 1.07
N ARG A 373 4.33 -17.02 1.68
CA ARG A 373 4.71 -15.87 2.49
C ARG A 373 5.81 -16.19 3.49
N GLY A 374 6.89 -15.39 3.48
CA GLY A 374 8.02 -15.53 4.41
C GLY A 374 8.84 -16.82 4.22
N ASP A 375 8.58 -17.61 3.19
CA ASP A 375 9.34 -18.83 2.88
C ASP A 375 10.45 -18.54 1.87
N SER A 376 11.65 -18.32 2.38
CA SER A 376 12.86 -18.06 1.58
C SER A 376 13.22 -19.22 0.64
N ARG A 377 12.91 -20.47 1.00
CA ARG A 377 13.16 -21.65 0.15
C ARG A 377 12.19 -21.68 -1.04
N SER A 378 10.92 -21.35 -0.81
CA SER A 378 9.94 -21.25 -1.90
C SER A 378 10.29 -20.10 -2.84
N LEU A 379 10.76 -18.97 -2.30
CA LEU A 379 11.25 -17.84 -3.10
C LEU A 379 12.47 -18.24 -3.94
N SER A 380 13.50 -18.88 -3.34
CA SER A 380 14.69 -19.30 -4.07
C SER A 380 14.37 -20.26 -5.21
N ARG A 381 13.48 -21.24 -5.01
CA ARG A 381 13.03 -22.15 -6.09
C ARG A 381 12.41 -21.38 -7.24
N ALA A 382 11.49 -20.45 -6.96
CA ALA A 382 10.83 -19.64 -8.00
C ALA A 382 11.84 -18.80 -8.81
N VAL A 383 12.85 -18.22 -8.14
CA VAL A 383 13.93 -17.48 -8.81
C VAL A 383 14.77 -18.40 -9.68
N LEU A 384 15.17 -19.58 -9.19
CA LEU A 384 15.97 -20.57 -9.93
C LEU A 384 15.20 -21.12 -11.16
N ASP A 385 13.90 -21.33 -11.02
CA ASP A 385 13.03 -21.72 -12.12
C ASP A 385 13.02 -20.65 -13.24
N LEU A 386 12.86 -19.38 -12.89
CA LEU A 386 12.91 -18.29 -13.87
C LEU A 386 14.32 -18.13 -14.47
N ALA A 387 15.38 -18.26 -13.67
CA ALA A 387 16.75 -18.16 -14.14
C ALA A 387 17.08 -19.23 -15.19
N GLY A 388 16.62 -20.47 -14.97
CA GLY A 388 16.90 -21.62 -15.83
C GLY A 388 15.97 -21.77 -17.04
N LYS A 389 14.85 -21.02 -17.12
CA LYS A 389 13.80 -21.23 -18.12
C LYS A 389 13.50 -19.94 -18.92
N PRO A 390 14.29 -19.59 -19.96
CA PRO A 390 14.08 -18.37 -20.76
C PRO A 390 12.69 -18.28 -21.40
N ASN A 391 12.17 -19.40 -21.90
CA ASN A 391 10.83 -19.45 -22.51
C ASN A 391 9.75 -19.08 -21.48
N LEU A 392 9.84 -19.61 -20.25
CA LEU A 392 8.91 -19.25 -19.18
C LEU A 392 8.97 -17.74 -18.88
N ARG A 393 10.16 -17.14 -18.80
CA ARG A 393 10.29 -15.68 -18.61
C ARG A 393 9.58 -14.89 -19.69
N LYS A 394 9.74 -15.30 -20.96
CA LYS A 394 9.09 -14.65 -22.11
C LYS A 394 7.57 -14.77 -22.03
N ASP A 395 7.07 -15.97 -21.78
CA ASP A 395 5.63 -16.25 -21.75
C ASP A 395 4.95 -15.47 -20.62
N LEU A 396 5.55 -15.49 -19.43
CA LEU A 396 5.06 -14.70 -18.28
C LEU A 396 5.07 -13.20 -18.59
N ALA A 397 6.14 -12.68 -19.21
CA ALA A 397 6.25 -11.27 -19.56
C ALA A 397 5.17 -10.83 -20.58
N LEU A 398 4.89 -11.66 -21.58
CA LEU A 398 3.86 -11.38 -22.59
C LEU A 398 2.46 -11.34 -21.99
N GLU A 399 2.12 -12.34 -21.16
CA GLU A 399 0.82 -12.41 -20.51
C GLU A 399 0.67 -11.32 -19.43
N ALA A 400 1.74 -11.02 -18.68
CA ALA A 400 1.75 -9.93 -17.69
C ALA A 400 1.38 -8.59 -18.33
N ARG A 401 1.96 -8.23 -19.48
CA ARG A 401 1.64 -7.00 -20.21
C ARG A 401 0.19 -6.93 -20.67
N LYS A 402 -0.39 -8.07 -21.10
CA LYS A 402 -1.82 -8.14 -21.47
C LYS A 402 -2.72 -7.85 -20.28
N VAL A 403 -2.43 -8.51 -19.15
CA VAL A 403 -3.22 -8.36 -17.92
C VAL A 403 -3.08 -6.96 -17.33
N ALA A 404 -1.90 -6.34 -17.41
CA ALA A 404 -1.68 -4.98 -16.92
C ALA A 404 -2.64 -3.94 -17.54
N ARG A 405 -3.09 -4.17 -18.78
CA ARG A 405 -4.06 -3.29 -19.46
C ARG A 405 -5.42 -3.20 -18.77
N GLU A 406 -5.76 -4.16 -17.91
CA GLU A 406 -6.98 -4.14 -17.11
C GLU A 406 -6.86 -3.21 -15.88
N PHE A 407 -5.61 -2.90 -15.47
CA PHE A 407 -5.28 -2.08 -14.30
C PHE A 407 -4.84 -0.66 -14.70
N THR A 408 -5.46 -0.07 -15.72
CA THR A 408 -5.15 1.32 -16.07
C THR A 408 -5.90 2.30 -15.16
N PHE A 409 -5.26 3.45 -14.89
CA PHE A 409 -5.91 4.53 -14.17
C PHE A 409 -7.20 4.99 -14.85
N ARG A 410 -7.22 5.03 -16.17
CA ARG A 410 -8.42 5.35 -16.96
C ARG A 410 -9.59 4.41 -16.66
N THR A 411 -9.33 3.11 -16.61
CA THR A 411 -10.33 2.08 -16.27
C THR A 411 -10.84 2.26 -14.83
N MET A 412 -9.95 2.55 -13.89
CA MET A 412 -10.31 2.85 -12.51
C MET A 412 -11.23 4.07 -12.42
N VAL A 413 -10.87 5.19 -13.06
CA VAL A 413 -11.68 6.41 -13.08
C VAL A 413 -13.07 6.14 -13.64
N GLN A 414 -13.19 5.43 -14.77
CA GLN A 414 -14.49 5.10 -15.36
C GLN A 414 -15.38 4.30 -14.40
N LYS A 415 -14.82 3.30 -13.71
CA LYS A 415 -15.57 2.47 -12.74
C LYS A 415 -15.97 3.26 -11.49
N VAL A 416 -15.08 4.11 -10.99
CA VAL A 416 -15.37 4.97 -9.83
C VAL A 416 -16.45 5.98 -10.19
N GLU A 417 -16.33 6.67 -11.32
CA GLU A 417 -17.35 7.63 -11.81
C GLU A 417 -18.72 6.96 -11.98
N ALA A 418 -18.76 5.78 -12.61
CA ALA A 418 -20.01 5.03 -12.76
C ALA A 418 -20.62 4.63 -11.40
N TYR A 419 -19.77 4.30 -10.42
CA TYR A 419 -20.24 3.98 -9.07
C TYR A 419 -20.78 5.20 -8.33
N LEU A 420 -20.14 6.37 -8.46
CA LEU A 420 -20.58 7.61 -7.83
C LEU A 420 -21.87 8.14 -8.46
N ASN A 421 -22.12 7.91 -9.75
CA ASN A 421 -23.34 8.32 -10.46
C ASN A 421 -24.56 7.44 -10.14
N ASN A 422 -24.39 6.24 -9.54
CA ASN A 422 -25.45 5.28 -9.18
C ASN A 422 -25.76 5.27 -7.67
#